data_ff4577ce511c00947f47469d7ad5e374
#
_entry.id   ff4577ce511c00947f47469d7ad5e374
#
_cell.length_a   1.000
_cell.length_b   1.000
_cell.length_c   1.000
_cell.angle_alpha   90.00
_cell.angle_beta   90.00
_cell.angle_gamma   90.00
#
_symmetry.space_group_name_H-M   'P 1'
#
loop_
_entity.id
_entity.type
_entity.pdbx_description
1 polymer ?
#
loop_
_entity_poly.entity_id
_entity_poly.type
_entity_poly.pdbx_seq_one_letter_code
_entity_poly.pdbx_strand_id
1 'polypeptide(L)'
;EVEINELHINTNERFEEKPSISIANTQVKLSNIETSVKGKPNLGNQRYLTFAKLLKESRKEGANIFLLPEFSVPYEFVSSFAKYSEKNKMAIIAGLEHWKVDDVGYNFIVSIIPVKVNGVNDAIVLYRLKNHYAHVEELIIRGYGYKVPKPKPYRYDLINWRNLYFT
;
A
#
# COMPACT_ATOMS: atom_id res chain seq x y z
N GLU A 1 -0.54 -9.22 24.68
CA GLU A 1 0.90 -9.15 24.33
C GLU A 1 1.00 -8.66 22.87
N VAL A 2 1.87 -7.69 22.61
CA VAL A 2 2.12 -7.15 21.27
C VAL A 2 3.38 -7.80 20.74
N GLU A 3 3.29 -8.46 19.59
CA GLU A 3 4.45 -9.02 18.90
C GLU A 3 5.04 -7.98 17.96
N ILE A 4 6.34 -7.71 18.07
CA ILE A 4 7.07 -6.83 17.14
C ILE A 4 8.04 -7.69 16.34
N ASN A 5 7.93 -7.62 15.03
CA ASN A 5 8.80 -8.28 14.09
C ASN A 5 9.63 -7.23 13.36
N GLU A 6 10.96 -7.28 13.45
CA GLU A 6 11.85 -6.32 12.81
C GLU A 6 12.28 -6.82 11.44
N LEU A 7 12.08 -6.00 10.42
CA LEU A 7 12.49 -6.24 9.05
C LEU A 7 13.58 -5.25 8.65
N HIS A 8 14.77 -5.75 8.41
CA HIS A 8 15.94 -4.94 8.04
C HIS A 8 16.17 -5.00 6.53
N ILE A 9 16.01 -3.86 5.86
CA ILE A 9 16.09 -3.73 4.40
C ILE A 9 17.14 -2.67 4.03
N ASN A 10 18.19 -3.07 3.30
CA ASN A 10 19.28 -2.17 2.85
C ASN A 10 19.88 -1.32 3.98
N THR A 11 20.06 -1.89 5.15
CA THR A 11 20.56 -1.17 6.35
C THR A 11 22.01 -0.69 6.23
N ASN A 12 22.76 -1.24 5.28
CA ASN A 12 24.12 -0.78 4.95
C ASN A 12 24.12 0.54 4.17
N GLU A 13 22.96 0.94 3.63
CA GLU A 13 22.76 2.22 2.98
C GLU A 13 22.10 3.20 3.95
N ARG A 14 22.36 4.49 3.74
CA ARG A 14 21.65 5.57 4.45
C ARG A 14 21.16 6.58 3.44
N PHE A 15 20.13 7.31 3.82
CA PHE A 15 19.78 8.51 3.08
C PHE A 15 20.88 9.55 3.32
N GLU A 16 21.39 10.18 2.28
CA GLU A 16 22.41 11.24 2.37
C GLU A 16 21.84 12.48 3.06
N GLU A 17 20.54 12.72 2.83
CA GLU A 17 19.76 13.79 3.46
C GLU A 17 18.48 13.21 4.08
N LYS A 18 17.68 14.04 4.73
CA LYS A 18 16.37 13.64 5.22
C LYS A 18 15.52 13.15 4.05
N PRO A 19 14.86 11.98 4.14
CA PRO A 19 14.05 11.46 3.04
C PRO A 19 12.90 12.40 2.73
N SER A 20 12.73 12.69 1.45
CA SER A 20 11.59 13.47 0.92
C SER A 20 10.38 12.57 0.78
N ILE A 21 9.23 13.02 1.31
CA ILE A 21 7.97 12.30 1.27
C ILE A 21 6.97 13.08 0.42
N SER A 22 6.43 12.44 -0.59
CA SER A 22 5.32 12.97 -1.37
C SER A 22 4.01 12.31 -0.94
N ILE A 23 3.00 13.12 -0.63
CA ILE A 23 1.69 12.64 -0.21
C ILE A 23 0.68 13.00 -1.29
N ALA A 24 0.05 11.99 -1.88
CA ALA A 24 -1.03 12.20 -2.83
C ALA A 24 -2.38 12.11 -2.12
N ASN A 25 -3.08 13.23 -2.04
CA ASN A 25 -4.44 13.25 -1.54
C ASN A 25 -5.42 12.97 -2.69
N THR A 26 -5.57 11.69 -3.04
CA THR A 26 -6.50 11.27 -4.09
C THR A 26 -7.93 11.21 -3.55
N GLN A 27 -8.89 11.64 -4.38
CA GLN A 27 -10.31 11.49 -4.04
C GLN A 27 -10.69 10.00 -4.03
N VAL A 28 -11.06 9.48 -2.87
CA VAL A 28 -11.66 8.16 -2.73
C VAL A 28 -13.15 8.26 -3.06
N LYS A 29 -13.57 7.61 -4.14
CA LYS A 29 -14.98 7.60 -4.57
C LYS A 29 -15.71 6.42 -3.90
N LEU A 30 -16.87 6.69 -3.31
CA LEU A 30 -17.71 5.64 -2.72
C LEU A 30 -18.01 4.51 -3.71
N SER A 31 -18.28 4.85 -4.98
CA SER A 31 -18.52 3.87 -6.04
C SER A 31 -17.34 2.90 -6.25
N ASN A 32 -16.08 3.35 -6.04
CA ASN A 32 -14.93 2.45 -6.13
C ASN A 32 -14.87 1.50 -4.93
N ILE A 33 -15.19 1.98 -3.72
CA ILE A 33 -15.28 1.14 -2.53
C ILE A 33 -16.35 0.07 -2.74
N GLU A 34 -17.55 0.46 -3.17
CA GLU A 34 -18.65 -0.47 -3.41
C GLU A 34 -18.34 -1.54 -4.45
N THR A 35 -17.70 -1.15 -5.55
CA THR A 35 -17.32 -2.10 -6.61
C THR A 35 -16.19 -3.03 -6.17
N SER A 36 -15.22 -2.53 -5.41
CA SER A 36 -14.12 -3.35 -4.90
C SER A 36 -14.61 -4.39 -3.87
N VAL A 37 -15.50 -3.99 -2.95
CA VAL A 37 -16.15 -4.93 -2.01
C VAL A 37 -16.88 -6.05 -2.75
N LYS A 38 -17.49 -5.75 -3.89
CA LYS A 38 -18.16 -6.75 -4.76
C LYS A 38 -17.16 -7.59 -5.59
N GLY A 39 -15.86 -7.40 -5.45
CA GLY A 39 -14.83 -8.08 -6.22
C GLY A 39 -14.73 -7.62 -7.68
N LYS A 40 -15.19 -6.40 -7.98
CA LYS A 40 -15.16 -5.77 -9.30
C LYS A 40 -14.54 -4.37 -9.22
N PRO A 41 -13.25 -4.24 -8.82
CA PRO A 41 -12.61 -2.95 -8.67
C PRO A 41 -12.57 -2.18 -9.99
N ASN A 42 -12.53 -0.86 -9.90
CA ASN A 42 -12.41 0.00 -11.07
C ASN A 42 -10.97 -0.01 -11.60
N LEU A 43 -10.71 -0.76 -12.65
CA LEU A 43 -9.43 -0.88 -13.34
C LEU A 43 -9.34 -0.03 -14.62
N GLY A 44 -10.19 1.00 -14.75
CA GLY A 44 -10.23 1.83 -15.95
C GLY A 44 -8.91 2.54 -16.23
N ASN A 45 -8.57 2.67 -17.53
CA ASN A 45 -7.32 3.30 -18.00
C ASN A 45 -7.12 4.71 -17.43
N GLN A 46 -8.16 5.51 -17.31
CA GLN A 46 -8.07 6.86 -16.76
C GLN A 46 -7.56 6.84 -15.31
N ARG A 47 -7.98 5.87 -14.53
CA ARG A 47 -7.54 5.71 -13.15
C ARG A 47 -6.08 5.31 -13.08
N TYR A 48 -5.69 4.34 -13.89
CA TYR A 48 -4.30 3.91 -14.02
C TYR A 48 -3.38 5.07 -14.44
N LEU A 49 -3.77 5.85 -15.44
CA LEU A 49 -3.02 7.01 -15.91
C LEU A 49 -2.89 8.09 -14.84
N THR A 50 -3.90 8.27 -13.99
CA THR A 50 -3.84 9.21 -12.86
C THR A 50 -2.74 8.80 -11.88
N PHE A 51 -2.69 7.53 -11.48
CA PHE A 51 -1.62 7.04 -10.60
C PHE A 51 -0.24 7.12 -11.26
N ALA A 52 -0.13 6.75 -12.53
CA ALA A 52 1.12 6.85 -13.28
C ALA A 52 1.64 8.29 -13.32
N LYS A 53 0.74 9.27 -13.52
CA LYS A 53 1.08 10.70 -13.47
C LYS A 53 1.56 11.13 -12.09
N LEU A 54 0.83 10.77 -11.02
CA LEU A 54 1.19 11.11 -9.65
C LEU A 54 2.56 10.54 -9.27
N LEU A 55 2.83 9.28 -9.58
CA LEU A 55 4.11 8.64 -9.36
C LEU A 55 5.25 9.35 -10.12
N LYS A 56 5.00 9.70 -11.39
CA LYS A 56 5.97 10.42 -12.21
C LYS A 56 6.30 11.81 -11.65
N GLU A 57 5.30 12.58 -11.26
CA GLU A 57 5.52 13.91 -10.68
C GLU A 57 6.23 13.81 -9.33
N SER A 58 5.82 12.89 -8.44
CA SER A 58 6.52 12.66 -7.16
C SER A 58 7.99 12.31 -7.36
N ARG A 59 8.29 11.47 -8.34
CA ARG A 59 9.68 11.12 -8.67
C ARG A 59 10.46 12.32 -9.21
N LYS A 60 9.84 13.16 -10.04
CA LYS A 60 10.43 14.37 -10.60
C LYS A 60 10.79 15.38 -9.51
N GLU A 61 9.96 15.49 -8.47
CA GLU A 61 10.21 16.33 -7.28
C GLU A 61 11.21 15.70 -6.30
N GLY A 62 11.84 14.58 -6.64
CA GLY A 62 12.89 13.94 -5.84
C GLY A 62 12.37 13.15 -4.64
N ALA A 63 11.09 12.76 -4.62
CA ALA A 63 10.55 11.98 -3.51
C ALA A 63 11.26 10.63 -3.37
N ASN A 64 11.60 10.29 -2.13
CA ASN A 64 12.10 8.97 -1.74
C ASN A 64 10.96 8.02 -1.40
N ILE A 65 9.87 8.58 -0.86
CA ILE A 65 8.69 7.83 -0.43
C ILE A 65 7.45 8.51 -1.01
N PHE A 66 6.56 7.71 -1.56
CA PHE A 66 5.25 8.15 -2.07
C PHE A 66 4.14 7.50 -1.25
N LEU A 67 3.28 8.33 -0.65
CA LEU A 67 2.17 7.88 0.18
C LEU A 67 0.83 8.11 -0.51
N LEU A 68 -0.03 7.10 -0.48
CA LEU A 68 -1.40 7.14 -0.94
C LEU A 68 -2.37 6.82 0.21
N PRO A 69 -3.55 7.47 0.26
CA PRO A 69 -4.50 7.29 1.36
C PRO A 69 -5.14 5.89 1.36
N GLU A 70 -5.89 5.61 2.42
CA GLU A 70 -6.70 4.40 2.56
C GLU A 70 -7.74 4.32 1.42
N PHE A 71 -8.08 3.10 0.99
CA PHE A 71 -9.03 2.81 -0.10
C PHE A 71 -8.71 3.46 -1.45
N SER A 72 -7.46 3.79 -1.71
CA SER A 72 -7.11 4.55 -2.91
C SER A 72 -6.71 3.68 -4.10
N VAL A 73 -6.12 2.52 -3.86
CA VAL A 73 -5.47 1.71 -4.89
C VAL A 73 -6.12 0.34 -5.05
N PRO A 74 -6.55 -0.05 -6.25
CA PRO A 74 -6.91 -1.44 -6.52
C PRO A 74 -5.72 -2.37 -6.33
N TYR A 75 -5.96 -3.54 -5.76
CA TYR A 75 -4.93 -4.57 -5.55
C TYR A 75 -4.17 -4.90 -6.85
N GLU A 76 -4.86 -4.93 -7.97
CA GLU A 76 -4.31 -5.28 -9.28
C GLU A 76 -3.23 -4.31 -9.78
N PHE A 77 -3.18 -3.09 -9.23
CA PHE A 77 -2.14 -2.11 -9.61
C PHE A 77 -0.84 -2.30 -8.84
N VAL A 78 -0.81 -3.12 -7.80
CA VAL A 78 0.37 -3.33 -6.95
C VAL A 78 1.57 -3.82 -7.75
N SER A 79 1.38 -4.73 -8.70
CA SER A 79 2.48 -5.23 -9.55
C SER A 79 3.11 -4.12 -10.40
N SER A 80 2.29 -3.20 -10.92
CA SER A 80 2.77 -2.05 -11.68
C SER A 80 3.52 -1.05 -10.78
N PHE A 81 3.04 -0.88 -9.55
CA PHE A 81 3.71 -0.03 -8.56
C PHE A 81 5.05 -0.64 -8.12
N ALA A 82 5.12 -1.96 -7.96
CA ALA A 82 6.37 -2.65 -7.64
C ALA A 82 7.43 -2.45 -8.73
N LYS A 83 7.05 -2.62 -10.00
CA LYS A 83 7.93 -2.33 -11.14
C LYS A 83 8.37 -0.87 -11.19
N TYR A 84 7.47 0.05 -10.83
CA TYR A 84 7.81 1.47 -10.77
C TYR A 84 8.80 1.77 -9.64
N SER A 85 8.57 1.22 -8.45
CA SER A 85 9.43 1.32 -7.27
C SER A 85 10.85 0.80 -7.55
N GLU A 86 10.95 -0.41 -8.08
CA GLU A 86 12.20 -1.03 -8.53
C GLU A 86 12.99 -0.11 -9.45
N LYS A 87 12.36 0.34 -10.52
CA LYS A 87 13.00 1.17 -11.55
C LYS A 87 13.44 2.54 -11.05
N ASN A 88 12.62 3.18 -10.19
CA ASN A 88 12.80 4.57 -9.78
C ASN A 88 13.40 4.73 -8.37
N LYS A 89 13.65 3.63 -7.66
CA LYS A 89 14.21 3.61 -6.30
C LYS A 89 13.39 4.44 -5.30
N MET A 90 12.09 4.50 -5.49
CA MET A 90 11.13 5.23 -4.67
C MET A 90 10.22 4.24 -3.96
N ALA A 91 10.17 4.27 -2.62
CA ALA A 91 9.22 3.45 -1.88
C ALA A 91 7.79 3.97 -2.08
N ILE A 92 6.82 3.06 -2.09
CA ILE A 92 5.40 3.38 -2.26
C ILE A 92 4.64 2.72 -1.13
N ILE A 93 3.89 3.52 -0.36
CA ILE A 93 3.01 3.03 0.69
C ILE A 93 1.60 3.45 0.34
N ALA A 94 0.67 2.50 0.28
CA ALA A 94 -0.69 2.76 -0.17
C ALA A 94 -1.72 1.95 0.60
N GLY A 95 -2.85 2.59 0.93
CA GLY A 95 -4.04 1.88 1.38
C GLY A 95 -4.78 1.28 0.18
N LEU A 96 -4.93 -0.04 0.19
CA LEU A 96 -5.62 -0.74 -0.89
C LEU A 96 -7.14 -0.63 -0.73
N GLU A 97 -7.85 -0.76 -1.84
CA GLU A 97 -9.28 -1.04 -1.83
C GLU A 97 -9.54 -2.43 -1.23
N HIS A 98 -10.80 -2.71 -0.94
CA HIS A 98 -11.15 -4.03 -0.43
C HIS A 98 -10.82 -5.13 -1.43
N TRP A 99 -10.18 -6.16 -0.94
CA TRP A 99 -9.93 -7.38 -1.69
C TRP A 99 -10.89 -8.46 -1.19
N LYS A 100 -11.80 -8.85 -2.05
CA LYS A 100 -12.76 -9.90 -1.75
C LYS A 100 -12.17 -11.27 -2.00
N VAL A 101 -12.19 -12.12 -0.96
CA VAL A 101 -11.90 -13.55 -1.09
C VAL A 101 -13.08 -14.30 -0.46
N ASP A 102 -13.74 -15.14 -1.24
CA ASP A 102 -14.97 -15.84 -0.87
C ASP A 102 -16.04 -14.88 -0.34
N ASP A 103 -16.42 -14.98 0.93
CA ASP A 103 -17.40 -14.14 1.61
C ASP A 103 -16.77 -13.11 2.56
N VAL A 104 -15.44 -12.89 2.46
CA VAL A 104 -14.71 -11.96 3.33
C VAL A 104 -14.15 -10.80 2.53
N GLY A 105 -14.37 -9.58 3.03
CA GLY A 105 -13.77 -8.34 2.51
C GLY A 105 -12.54 -7.97 3.32
N TYR A 106 -11.36 -8.12 2.74
CA TYR A 106 -10.07 -7.75 3.32
C TYR A 106 -9.68 -6.33 2.93
N ASN A 107 -9.07 -5.60 3.85
CA ASN A 107 -8.43 -4.33 3.57
C ASN A 107 -6.97 -4.37 4.00
N PHE A 108 -6.06 -3.90 3.13
CA PHE A 108 -4.63 -3.94 3.36
C PHE A 108 -3.98 -2.57 3.17
N ILE A 109 -2.91 -2.34 3.90
CA ILE A 109 -1.87 -1.39 3.52
C ILE A 109 -0.78 -2.19 2.82
N VAL A 110 -0.29 -1.68 1.70
CA VAL A 110 0.88 -2.23 1.01
C VAL A 110 2.06 -1.29 1.17
N SER A 111 3.22 -1.84 1.54
CA SER A 111 4.51 -1.15 1.52
C SER A 111 5.39 -1.80 0.46
N ILE A 112 5.73 -1.05 -0.57
CA ILE A 112 6.57 -1.46 -1.69
C ILE A 112 7.92 -0.76 -1.55
N ILE A 113 8.97 -1.52 -1.29
CA ILE A 113 10.27 -0.98 -0.92
C ILE A 113 11.31 -1.41 -1.95
N PRO A 114 11.96 -0.44 -2.64
CA PRO A 114 12.99 -0.78 -3.62
C PRO A 114 14.22 -1.32 -2.90
N VAL A 115 14.76 -2.39 -3.44
CA VAL A 115 15.93 -3.09 -2.93
C VAL A 115 16.95 -3.33 -4.03
N LYS A 116 18.17 -3.70 -3.64
CA LYS A 116 19.18 -4.18 -4.56
C LYS A 116 19.70 -5.52 -4.04
N VAL A 117 19.49 -6.57 -4.81
CA VAL A 117 19.91 -7.92 -4.47
C VAL A 117 20.96 -8.39 -5.47
N ASN A 118 22.17 -8.68 -4.99
CA ASN A 118 23.29 -9.13 -5.84
C ASN A 118 23.54 -8.20 -7.06
N GLY A 119 23.39 -6.89 -6.87
CA GLY A 119 23.58 -5.91 -7.93
C GLY A 119 22.36 -5.65 -8.81
N VAL A 120 21.32 -6.45 -8.73
CA VAL A 120 20.06 -6.32 -9.47
C VAL A 120 19.05 -5.51 -8.67
N ASN A 121 18.40 -4.54 -9.32
CA ASN A 121 17.30 -3.82 -8.70
C ASN A 121 16.07 -4.73 -8.61
N ASP A 122 15.32 -4.61 -7.52
CA ASP A 122 14.09 -5.34 -7.24
C ASP A 122 13.20 -4.53 -6.28
N ALA A 123 12.04 -5.04 -5.90
CA ALA A 123 11.17 -4.45 -4.90
C ALA A 123 10.56 -5.50 -3.99
N ILE A 124 10.64 -5.27 -2.69
CA ILE A 124 9.92 -6.07 -1.68
C ILE A 124 8.51 -5.50 -1.55
N VAL A 125 7.51 -6.37 -1.58
CA VAL A 125 6.10 -6.01 -1.39
C VAL A 125 5.60 -6.63 -0.08
N LEU A 126 5.27 -5.79 0.88
CA LEU A 126 4.76 -6.18 2.19
C LEU A 126 3.29 -5.79 2.31
N TYR A 127 2.45 -6.72 2.71
CA TYR A 127 1.04 -6.49 2.97
C TYR A 127 0.74 -6.54 4.45
N ARG A 128 0.12 -5.50 4.97
CA ARG A 128 -0.39 -5.47 6.33
C ARG A 128 -1.92 -5.45 6.31
N LEU A 129 -2.52 -6.47 6.92
CA LEU A 129 -3.97 -6.56 7.04
C LEU A 129 -4.47 -5.52 8.06
N LYS A 130 -5.53 -4.80 7.69
CA LYS A 130 -6.29 -3.97 8.62
C LYS A 130 -6.94 -4.87 9.67
N ASN A 131 -6.65 -4.59 10.94
CA ASN A 131 -7.10 -5.44 12.04
C ASN A 131 -8.43 -4.98 12.64
N HIS A 132 -8.73 -3.68 12.57
CA HIS A 132 -9.96 -3.07 13.07
C HIS A 132 -10.65 -2.28 11.97
N TYR A 133 -11.90 -2.62 11.71
CA TYR A 133 -12.77 -1.93 10.78
C TYR A 133 -13.61 -0.90 11.53
N ALA A 134 -13.77 0.28 10.95
CA ALA A 134 -14.72 1.26 11.49
C ALA A 134 -16.15 0.69 11.41
N HIS A 135 -16.99 1.01 12.36
CA HIS A 135 -18.36 0.47 12.42
C HIS A 135 -19.14 0.71 11.11
N VAL A 136 -19.02 1.90 10.52
CA VAL A 136 -19.69 2.23 9.25
C VAL A 136 -19.14 1.38 8.10
N GLU A 137 -17.84 1.14 8.04
CA GLU A 137 -17.20 0.28 7.04
C GLU A 137 -17.69 -1.16 7.17
N GLU A 138 -17.74 -1.68 8.39
CA GLU A 138 -18.26 -3.01 8.67
C GLU A 138 -19.73 -3.16 8.24
N LEU A 139 -20.57 -2.15 8.49
CA LEU A 139 -21.96 -2.12 8.06
C LEU A 139 -22.08 -2.15 6.53
N ILE A 140 -21.24 -1.42 5.81
CA ILE A 140 -21.20 -1.42 4.34
C ILE A 140 -20.84 -2.82 3.83
N ILE A 141 -19.76 -3.43 4.35
CA ILE A 141 -19.32 -4.78 3.95
C ILE A 141 -20.42 -5.81 4.22
N ARG A 142 -21.02 -5.78 5.41
CA ARG A 142 -22.14 -6.67 5.79
C ARG A 142 -23.39 -6.43 4.96
N GLY A 143 -23.69 -5.18 4.59
CA GLY A 143 -24.80 -4.81 3.73
C GLY A 143 -24.72 -5.43 2.33
N TYR A 144 -23.50 -5.74 1.87
CA TYR A 144 -23.26 -6.49 0.63
C TYR A 144 -23.21 -8.02 0.83
N GLY A 145 -23.49 -8.51 2.02
CA GLY A 145 -23.51 -9.95 2.33
C GLY A 145 -22.14 -10.54 2.62
N TYR A 146 -21.13 -9.69 2.89
CA TYR A 146 -19.77 -10.14 3.19
C TYR A 146 -19.45 -9.98 4.69
N LYS A 147 -18.41 -10.67 5.12
CA LYS A 147 -17.85 -10.60 6.47
C LYS A 147 -16.59 -9.76 6.45
N VAL A 148 -16.27 -9.17 7.60
CA VAL A 148 -14.92 -8.66 7.85
C VAL A 148 -14.05 -9.77 8.44
N PRO A 149 -12.73 -9.76 8.21
CA PRO A 149 -11.84 -10.74 8.81
C PRO A 149 -11.88 -10.63 10.35
N LYS A 150 -11.74 -11.76 11.02
CA LYS A 150 -11.60 -11.76 12.49
C LYS A 150 -10.31 -11.04 12.87
N PRO A 151 -10.33 -10.17 13.92
CA PRO A 151 -9.12 -9.57 14.43
C PRO A 151 -8.09 -10.63 14.78
N LYS A 152 -6.83 -10.39 14.39
CA LYS A 152 -5.69 -11.22 14.76
C LYS A 152 -4.97 -10.61 15.96
N PRO A 153 -4.14 -11.38 16.68
CA PRO A 153 -3.23 -10.81 17.68
C PRO A 153 -2.44 -9.64 17.09
N TYR A 154 -2.18 -8.62 17.90
CA TYR A 154 -1.43 -7.44 17.45
C TYR A 154 -0.01 -7.86 17.13
N ARG A 155 0.31 -7.80 15.85
CA ARG A 155 1.65 -7.98 15.33
C ARG A 155 2.00 -6.77 14.50
N TYR A 156 3.13 -6.15 14.81
CA TYR A 156 3.65 -5.02 14.07
C TYR A 156 4.95 -5.42 13.40
N ASP A 157 5.06 -5.14 12.10
CA ASP A 157 6.31 -5.21 11.39
C ASP A 157 6.97 -3.83 11.45
N LEU A 158 8.06 -3.73 12.24
CA LEU A 158 8.90 -2.55 12.26
C LEU A 158 9.91 -2.65 11.13
N ILE A 159 9.72 -1.85 10.10
CA ILE A 159 10.55 -1.85 8.91
C ILE A 159 11.70 -0.86 9.12
N ASN A 160 12.93 -1.35 9.05
CA ASN A 160 14.11 -0.53 8.96
C ASN A 160 14.62 -0.54 7.52
N TRP A 161 14.37 0.52 6.79
CA TRP A 161 14.84 0.70 5.42
C TRP A 161 15.81 1.88 5.34
N ARG A 162 17.08 1.59 5.00
CA ARG A 162 18.15 2.60 4.92
C ARG A 162 18.26 3.47 6.19
N ASN A 163 18.08 2.83 7.36
CA ASN A 163 17.99 3.46 8.68
C ASN A 163 16.81 4.43 8.90
N LEU A 164 15.78 4.34 8.08
CA LEU A 164 14.47 4.92 8.34
C LEU A 164 13.56 3.83 8.91
N TYR A 165 12.96 4.11 10.07
CA TYR A 165 12.07 3.18 10.77
C TYR A 165 10.61 3.61 10.58
N PHE A 166 9.76 2.65 10.23
CA PHE A 166 8.31 2.85 10.12
C PHE A 166 7.56 1.52 10.27
N THR A 167 6.24 1.60 10.52
CA THR A 167 5.34 0.43 10.70
C THR A 167 4.16 0.48 9.75
#